data_f09832004a6db5be9ce58ec667f4897a
#
_entry.id   f09832004a6db5be9ce58ec667f4897a
#
_cell.length_a   1.000
_cell.length_b   1.000
_cell.length_c   1.000
_cell.angle_alpha   90.00
_cell.angle_beta   90.00
_cell.angle_gamma   90.00
#
_symmetry.space_group_name_H-M   'P 1'
#
loop_
_entity.id
_entity.type
_entity.pdbx_description
1 polymer ?
#
loop_
_entity_poly.entity_id
_entity_poly.type
_entity_poly.pdbx_seq_one_letter_code
_entity_poly.pdbx_strand_id
1 'polypeptide(L)'
;MSLPKVRTWPLLLPLAWLFGAGVGLRNWLFGRGWLRSVSFAGRVPVICVGNIAAGGTGKTPHVEYLVRLLQAHGIGPVAVLSRGYGRRSRGFVLAAEGIDPARLGDEPYQIHRKFPGLIVAVDADRVHGIRRLLALPEPPRAVILDDAMQHRYVRAGLTVCLTAYSRILYKDLLLPAGRLREPARGIRRADVVVVTKCPAGGLSQEDAVEVTGNLPTHLDQPIVVSAYRYGRLVSLSSLRPADVGCTTPVLLLTGIADPSAMEQYVGTQFRLTDKMAFGDHHRFTPKDLAAVRRRLEAIGPEAVVVTTEKDAARLERHDALDEELKARIYVLPVEAFFPDPKQEQTFNQTVIRYVTENPADR
;
A
#
# COMPACT_ATOMS: atom_id res chain seq x y z
N MET A 1 -1.81 -12.77 -23.59
CA MET A 1 -1.44 -13.57 -22.38
C MET A 1 -2.71 -13.69 -21.55
N SER A 2 -3.09 -14.90 -21.12
CA SER A 2 -4.29 -15.03 -20.25
C SER A 2 -3.98 -14.50 -18.84
N LEU A 3 -4.98 -13.85 -18.22
CA LEU A 3 -4.88 -13.38 -16.83
C LEU A 3 -4.39 -14.49 -15.88
N PRO A 4 -3.56 -14.18 -14.90
CA PRO A 4 -3.02 -15.15 -13.95
C PRO A 4 -4.11 -15.95 -13.22
N LYS A 5 -3.86 -17.25 -13.03
CA LYS A 5 -4.78 -18.13 -12.28
C LYS A 5 -4.71 -17.79 -10.79
N VAL A 6 -5.86 -17.58 -10.16
CA VAL A 6 -5.98 -17.32 -8.73
C VAL A 6 -6.01 -18.65 -7.96
N ARG A 7 -5.11 -18.83 -7.01
CA ARG A 7 -5.12 -20.02 -6.13
C ARG A 7 -6.21 -19.89 -5.09
N THR A 8 -7.12 -20.86 -5.08
CA THR A 8 -8.25 -20.97 -4.13
C THR A 8 -8.28 -22.36 -3.50
N TRP A 9 -9.02 -22.50 -2.41
CA TRP A 9 -9.21 -23.76 -1.68
C TRP A 9 -10.70 -24.12 -1.62
N PRO A 10 -11.26 -24.79 -2.65
CA PRO A 10 -12.70 -25.08 -2.74
C PRO A 10 -13.27 -25.87 -1.56
N LEU A 11 -12.48 -26.73 -0.93
CA LEU A 11 -12.90 -27.49 0.26
C LEU A 11 -13.30 -26.60 1.45
N LEU A 12 -12.84 -25.34 1.47
CA LEU A 12 -13.17 -24.36 2.51
C LEU A 12 -14.40 -23.49 2.17
N LEU A 13 -15.10 -23.79 1.07
CA LEU A 13 -16.30 -23.04 0.65
C LEU A 13 -17.40 -22.95 1.73
N PRO A 14 -17.75 -24.03 2.49
CA PRO A 14 -18.76 -23.89 3.53
C PRO A 14 -18.40 -22.85 4.59
N LEU A 15 -17.13 -22.78 4.99
CA LEU A 15 -16.63 -21.78 5.93
C LEU A 15 -16.63 -20.38 5.31
N ALA A 16 -16.30 -20.27 4.02
CA ALA A 16 -16.36 -19.01 3.27
C ALA A 16 -17.80 -18.49 3.16
N TRP A 17 -18.80 -19.34 3.02
CA TRP A 17 -20.22 -18.94 3.03
C TRP A 17 -20.64 -18.40 4.39
N LEU A 18 -20.27 -19.06 5.50
CA LEU A 18 -20.54 -18.55 6.85
C LEU A 18 -19.87 -17.18 7.09
N PHE A 19 -18.60 -17.06 6.71
CA PHE A 19 -17.91 -15.77 6.75
C PHE A 19 -18.63 -14.72 5.90
N GLY A 20 -19.02 -15.08 4.67
CA GLY A 20 -19.77 -14.22 3.77
C GLY A 20 -21.11 -13.77 4.32
N ALA A 21 -21.85 -14.66 4.99
CA ALA A 21 -23.10 -14.34 5.65
C ALA A 21 -22.91 -13.31 6.78
N GLY A 22 -21.88 -13.48 7.62
CA GLY A 22 -21.54 -12.53 8.68
C GLY A 22 -21.16 -11.16 8.13
N VAL A 23 -20.31 -11.12 7.09
CA VAL A 23 -19.95 -9.88 6.39
C VAL A 23 -21.17 -9.25 5.70
N GLY A 24 -22.01 -10.07 5.08
CA GLY A 24 -23.26 -9.65 4.43
C GLY A 24 -24.21 -9.00 5.42
N LEU A 25 -24.45 -9.63 6.57
CA LEU A 25 -25.28 -9.09 7.66
C LEU A 25 -24.74 -7.74 8.15
N ARG A 26 -23.45 -7.66 8.45
CA ARG A 26 -22.81 -6.42 8.87
C ARG A 26 -23.00 -5.31 7.82
N ASN A 27 -22.77 -5.63 6.54
CA ASN A 27 -22.92 -4.67 5.47
C ASN A 27 -24.38 -4.23 5.27
N TRP A 28 -25.35 -5.12 5.48
CA TRP A 28 -26.76 -4.83 5.47
C TRP A 28 -27.17 -3.90 6.62
N LEU A 29 -26.65 -4.13 7.85
CA LEU A 29 -26.88 -3.25 9.00
C LEU A 29 -26.39 -1.82 8.75
N PHE A 30 -25.23 -1.66 8.11
CA PHE A 30 -24.75 -0.33 7.67
C PHE A 30 -25.66 0.26 6.59
N GLY A 31 -26.12 -0.56 5.63
CA GLY A 31 -27.01 -0.10 4.56
C GLY A 31 -28.38 0.35 5.06
N ARG A 32 -28.86 -0.24 6.16
CA ARG A 32 -30.13 0.15 6.82
C ARG A 32 -29.96 1.29 7.85
N GLY A 33 -28.72 1.77 8.08
CA GLY A 33 -28.45 2.81 9.06
C GLY A 33 -28.46 2.35 10.53
N TRP A 34 -28.61 1.05 10.80
CA TRP A 34 -28.54 0.50 12.17
C TRP A 34 -27.12 0.64 12.74
N LEU A 35 -26.11 0.48 11.91
CA LEU A 35 -24.74 0.86 12.24
C LEU A 35 -24.48 2.22 11.60
N ARG A 36 -24.14 3.21 12.42
CA ARG A 36 -23.96 4.60 11.96
C ARG A 36 -22.57 4.82 11.41
N SER A 37 -22.51 5.51 10.27
CA SER A 37 -21.26 6.04 9.70
C SER A 37 -21.16 7.54 9.95
N VAL A 38 -19.99 8.01 10.31
CA VAL A 38 -19.71 9.45 10.50
C VAL A 38 -19.14 10.01 9.22
N SER A 39 -19.72 11.09 8.71
CA SER A 39 -19.20 11.89 7.61
C SER A 39 -18.46 13.11 8.16
N PHE A 40 -17.37 13.49 7.51
CA PHE A 40 -16.62 14.72 7.78
C PHE A 40 -16.77 15.73 6.63
N ALA A 41 -17.78 15.54 5.74
CA ALA A 41 -18.09 16.50 4.69
C ALA A 41 -18.37 17.88 5.29
N GLY A 42 -17.85 18.93 4.67
CA GLY A 42 -17.90 20.32 5.17
C GLY A 42 -16.85 20.61 6.26
N ARG A 43 -16.11 19.62 6.75
CA ARG A 43 -15.03 19.82 7.74
C ARG A 43 -13.65 19.52 7.18
N VAL A 44 -13.51 18.42 6.47
CA VAL A 44 -12.28 18.02 5.78
C VAL A 44 -12.61 16.97 4.73
N PRO A 45 -12.07 17.06 3.52
CA PRO A 45 -12.17 16.00 2.53
C PRO A 45 -11.43 14.75 3.01
N VAL A 46 -12.12 13.61 2.96
CA VAL A 46 -11.60 12.31 3.38
C VAL A 46 -11.55 11.37 2.19
N ILE A 47 -10.36 10.94 1.81
CA ILE A 47 -10.11 9.99 0.72
C ILE A 47 -9.77 8.63 1.35
N CYS A 48 -10.50 7.59 1.00
CA CYS A 48 -10.21 6.22 1.43
C CYS A 48 -9.47 5.48 0.31
N VAL A 49 -8.26 5.01 0.59
CA VAL A 49 -7.56 4.03 -0.24
C VAL A 49 -7.69 2.67 0.42
N GLY A 50 -8.24 1.70 -0.30
CA GLY A 50 -8.43 0.38 0.29
C GLY A 50 -8.61 -0.71 -0.75
N ASN A 51 -8.90 -1.89 -0.28
CA ASN A 51 -9.18 -3.05 -1.11
C ASN A 51 -10.19 -3.96 -0.40
N ILE A 52 -10.71 -4.95 -1.13
CA ILE A 52 -11.60 -5.98 -0.55
C ILE A 52 -10.93 -7.33 -0.43
N ALA A 53 -9.66 -7.46 -0.78
CA ALA A 53 -8.89 -8.69 -0.68
C ALA A 53 -7.79 -8.60 0.40
N ALA A 54 -7.47 -9.69 1.05
CA ALA A 54 -6.28 -9.79 1.90
C ALA A 54 -5.02 -9.91 1.04
N GLY A 55 -3.95 -9.19 1.43
CA GLY A 55 -2.65 -9.22 0.78
C GLY A 55 -2.27 -7.91 0.10
N GLY A 56 -1.12 -7.92 -0.54
CA GLY A 56 -0.46 -6.74 -1.10
C GLY A 56 -1.07 -6.25 -2.41
N THR A 57 -2.18 -5.53 -2.36
CA THR A 57 -2.81 -4.90 -3.53
C THR A 57 -2.18 -3.57 -3.94
N GLY A 58 -1.11 -3.14 -3.26
CA GLY A 58 -0.41 -1.91 -3.62
C GLY A 58 -0.94 -0.63 -2.97
N LYS A 59 -1.56 -0.72 -1.80
CA LYS A 59 -2.11 0.44 -1.09
C LYS A 59 -1.07 1.52 -0.84
N THR A 60 0.06 1.18 -0.23
CA THR A 60 1.10 2.15 0.12
C THR A 60 1.60 2.98 -1.07
N PRO A 61 1.99 2.39 -2.23
CA PRO A 61 2.37 3.18 -3.39
C PRO A 61 1.26 4.11 -3.92
N HIS A 62 -0.03 3.74 -3.78
CA HIS A 62 -1.13 4.60 -4.21
C HIS A 62 -1.45 5.70 -3.17
N VAL A 63 -1.30 5.43 -1.88
CA VAL A 63 -1.34 6.48 -0.84
C VAL A 63 -0.23 7.50 -1.10
N GLU A 64 0.99 7.03 -1.38
CA GLU A 64 2.14 7.90 -1.72
C GLU A 64 1.89 8.71 -3.01
N TYR A 65 1.27 8.08 -4.02
CA TYR A 65 0.87 8.79 -5.25
C TYR A 65 -0.11 9.93 -4.94
N LEU A 66 -1.14 9.67 -4.13
CA LEU A 66 -2.12 10.69 -3.73
C LEU A 66 -1.48 11.81 -2.91
N VAL A 67 -0.56 11.48 -2.01
CA VAL A 67 0.19 12.51 -1.25
C VAL A 67 0.93 13.44 -2.21
N ARG A 68 1.70 12.88 -3.17
CA ARG A 68 2.42 13.67 -4.18
C ARG A 68 1.45 14.50 -5.04
N LEU A 69 0.34 13.91 -5.48
CA LEU A 69 -0.67 14.58 -6.29
C LEU A 69 -1.24 15.81 -5.57
N LEU A 70 -1.64 15.66 -4.31
CA LEU A 70 -2.21 16.74 -3.53
C LEU A 70 -1.17 17.84 -3.25
N GLN A 71 0.04 17.46 -2.87
CA GLN A 71 1.14 18.41 -2.64
C GLN A 71 1.52 19.20 -3.92
N ALA A 72 1.58 18.52 -5.08
CA ALA A 72 1.87 19.16 -6.36
C ALA A 72 0.81 20.19 -6.77
N HIS A 73 -0.43 20.06 -6.28
CA HIS A 73 -1.50 21.03 -6.48
C HIS A 73 -1.64 22.04 -5.34
N GLY A 74 -0.63 22.16 -4.46
CA GLY A 74 -0.65 23.12 -3.36
C GLY A 74 -1.68 22.81 -2.27
N ILE A 75 -2.22 21.60 -2.23
CA ILE A 75 -3.16 21.16 -1.21
C ILE A 75 -2.36 20.62 -0.02
N GLY A 76 -2.32 21.38 1.04
CA GLY A 76 -1.62 20.98 2.27
C GLY A 76 -1.98 21.89 3.46
N PRO A 77 -1.72 21.42 4.69
CA PRO A 77 -1.18 20.11 5.09
C PRO A 77 -2.08 18.94 4.74
N VAL A 78 -1.47 17.82 4.33
CA VAL A 78 -2.16 16.54 4.10
C VAL A 78 -1.88 15.60 5.26
N ALA A 79 -2.89 14.82 5.69
CA ALA A 79 -2.70 13.78 6.68
C ALA A 79 -2.94 12.37 6.09
N VAL A 80 -2.13 11.40 6.49
CA VAL A 80 -2.38 9.98 6.29
C VAL A 80 -2.73 9.34 7.62
N LEU A 81 -3.89 8.70 7.69
CA LEU A 81 -4.37 7.99 8.87
C LEU A 81 -4.50 6.49 8.56
N SER A 82 -3.65 5.69 9.17
CA SER A 82 -3.63 4.22 9.04
C SER A 82 -4.09 3.53 10.33
N ARG A 83 -4.31 2.23 10.26
CA ARG A 83 -4.58 1.39 11.45
C ARG A 83 -3.34 1.21 12.32
N GLY A 84 -2.17 1.21 11.70
CA GLY A 84 -0.93 0.79 12.36
C GLY A 84 -0.94 -0.72 12.61
N TYR A 85 -1.06 -1.52 11.55
CA TYR A 85 -1.02 -2.98 11.67
C TYR A 85 0.30 -3.43 12.29
N GLY A 86 0.23 -4.35 13.27
CA GLY A 86 1.42 -4.89 13.95
C GLY A 86 2.11 -3.96 14.96
N ARG A 87 1.59 -2.72 15.17
CA ARG A 87 2.15 -1.79 16.15
C ARG A 87 1.95 -2.27 17.60
N ARG A 88 2.83 -1.81 18.49
CA ARG A 88 2.73 -2.09 19.93
C ARG A 88 1.91 -1.04 20.71
N SER A 89 1.72 0.15 20.11
CA SER A 89 0.93 1.25 20.73
C SER A 89 -0.57 1.01 20.60
N ARG A 90 -1.36 1.74 21.40
CA ARG A 90 -2.83 1.76 21.34
C ARG A 90 -3.35 3.18 21.20
N GLY A 91 -4.60 3.34 20.74
CA GLY A 91 -5.25 4.63 20.53
C GLY A 91 -4.58 5.45 19.43
N PHE A 92 -4.78 6.76 19.48
CA PHE A 92 -4.20 7.70 18.52
C PHE A 92 -2.71 7.92 18.81
N VAL A 93 -1.88 7.79 17.78
CA VAL A 93 -0.46 8.16 17.82
C VAL A 93 -0.17 9.00 16.59
N LEU A 94 0.35 10.20 16.82
CA LEU A 94 0.88 11.09 15.79
C LEU A 94 2.37 10.77 15.60
N ALA A 95 2.82 10.67 14.35
CA ALA A 95 4.23 10.53 14.05
C ALA A 95 4.97 11.83 14.38
N ALA A 96 6.13 11.69 14.97
CA ALA A 96 7.06 12.77 15.27
C ALA A 96 8.48 12.33 14.93
N GLU A 97 9.39 13.29 14.85
CA GLU A 97 10.79 13.00 14.62
C GLU A 97 11.33 11.98 15.65
N GLY A 98 12.08 11.01 15.19
CA GLY A 98 12.64 9.97 16.05
C GLY A 98 11.65 8.92 16.56
N ILE A 99 10.39 8.90 16.10
CA ILE A 99 9.41 7.91 16.55
C ILE A 99 9.86 6.48 16.23
N ASP A 100 9.64 5.59 17.18
CA ASP A 100 9.89 4.16 17.00
C ASP A 100 8.89 3.53 16.00
N PRO A 101 9.36 2.82 14.95
CA PRO A 101 8.50 2.07 14.02
C PRO A 101 7.49 1.17 14.73
N ALA A 102 7.87 0.55 15.86
CA ALA A 102 6.99 -0.32 16.63
C ALA A 102 5.76 0.41 17.21
N ARG A 103 5.79 1.75 17.31
CA ARG A 103 4.65 2.56 17.75
C ARG A 103 3.70 2.93 16.63
N LEU A 104 4.19 3.04 15.39
CA LEU A 104 3.38 3.37 14.20
C LEU A 104 2.95 2.12 13.42
N GLY A 105 3.82 1.13 13.31
CA GLY A 105 3.75 0.04 12.35
C GLY A 105 4.53 0.35 11.07
N ASP A 106 4.89 -0.70 10.32
CA ASP A 106 5.85 -0.63 9.22
C ASP A 106 5.43 0.37 8.11
N GLU A 107 4.20 0.24 7.61
CA GLU A 107 3.71 1.04 6.46
C GLU A 107 3.55 2.53 6.80
N PRO A 108 2.92 2.93 7.93
CA PRO A 108 2.88 4.33 8.32
C PRO A 108 4.26 4.92 8.63
N TYR A 109 5.18 4.12 9.17
CA TYR A 109 6.55 4.56 9.40
C TYR A 109 7.30 4.81 8.09
N GLN A 110 7.16 3.91 7.10
CA GLN A 110 7.70 4.10 5.75
C GLN A 110 7.22 5.42 5.14
N ILE A 111 5.91 5.70 5.20
CA ILE A 111 5.30 6.93 4.66
C ILE A 111 5.86 8.16 5.39
N HIS A 112 5.91 8.13 6.73
CA HIS A 112 6.43 9.23 7.54
C HIS A 112 7.89 9.56 7.18
N ARG A 113 8.71 8.55 7.00
CA ARG A 113 10.11 8.70 6.61
C ARG A 113 10.29 9.27 5.21
N LYS A 114 9.45 8.84 4.26
CA LYS A 114 9.54 9.20 2.84
C LYS A 114 9.05 10.62 2.55
N PHE A 115 8.13 11.14 3.35
CA PHE A 115 7.50 12.45 3.15
C PHE A 115 7.68 13.35 4.36
N PRO A 116 8.82 14.07 4.46
CA PRO A 116 9.01 15.08 5.50
C PRO A 116 7.91 16.16 5.43
N GLY A 117 7.33 16.51 6.57
CA GLY A 117 6.24 17.48 6.66
C GLY A 117 4.83 16.91 6.43
N LEU A 118 4.70 15.64 6.04
CA LEU A 118 3.41 14.97 5.99
C LEU A 118 2.92 14.63 7.41
N ILE A 119 1.67 14.94 7.71
CA ILE A 119 1.05 14.51 8.96
C ILE A 119 0.72 13.01 8.85
N VAL A 120 1.41 12.17 9.59
CA VAL A 120 1.14 10.72 9.64
C VAL A 120 0.64 10.36 11.02
N ALA A 121 -0.51 9.68 11.07
CA ALA A 121 -1.09 9.22 12.32
C ALA A 121 -1.64 7.79 12.20
N VAL A 122 -1.75 7.12 13.33
CA VAL A 122 -2.35 5.80 13.41
C VAL A 122 -3.41 5.75 14.51
N ASP A 123 -4.53 5.15 14.18
CA ASP A 123 -5.60 4.84 15.13
C ASP A 123 -6.45 3.67 14.58
N ALA A 124 -6.83 2.73 15.42
CA ALA A 124 -7.76 1.66 15.06
C ALA A 124 -9.17 2.21 14.85
N ASP A 125 -9.58 3.22 15.62
CA ASP A 125 -10.80 4.00 15.41
C ASP A 125 -10.50 5.21 14.52
N ARG A 126 -10.84 5.11 13.23
CA ARG A 126 -10.61 6.19 12.26
C ARG A 126 -11.46 7.42 12.54
N VAL A 127 -12.65 7.26 13.15
CA VAL A 127 -13.49 8.42 13.53
C VAL A 127 -12.80 9.23 14.61
N HIS A 128 -12.29 8.56 15.63
CA HIS A 128 -11.50 9.19 16.68
C HIS A 128 -10.21 9.79 16.11
N GLY A 129 -9.50 9.05 15.26
CA GLY A 129 -8.27 9.53 14.62
C GLY A 129 -8.46 10.81 13.81
N ILE A 130 -9.52 10.90 12.97
CA ILE A 130 -9.83 12.12 12.21
C ILE A 130 -10.14 13.29 13.17
N ARG A 131 -10.94 13.06 14.22
CA ARG A 131 -11.23 14.11 15.20
C ARG A 131 -9.97 14.64 15.89
N ARG A 132 -9.01 13.75 16.19
CA ARG A 132 -7.72 14.14 16.77
C ARG A 132 -6.86 14.94 15.79
N LEU A 133 -6.87 14.56 14.50
CA LEU A 133 -6.18 15.31 13.43
C LEU A 133 -6.77 16.71 13.26
N LEU A 134 -8.09 16.85 13.31
CA LEU A 134 -8.78 18.15 13.21
C LEU A 134 -8.57 19.04 14.45
N ALA A 135 -8.13 18.49 15.57
CA ALA A 135 -7.81 19.22 16.78
C ALA A 135 -6.33 19.63 16.87
N LEU A 136 -5.52 19.38 15.83
CA LEU A 136 -4.14 19.86 15.79
C LEU A 136 -4.10 21.39 15.63
N PRO A 137 -3.03 22.07 16.09
CA PRO A 137 -2.85 23.51 15.87
C PRO A 137 -2.93 23.91 14.40
N GLU A 138 -2.38 23.04 13.51
CA GLU A 138 -2.48 23.15 12.05
C GLU A 138 -3.22 21.91 11.53
N PRO A 139 -4.54 21.96 11.42
CA PRO A 139 -5.31 20.82 10.97
C PRO A 139 -5.09 20.54 9.49
N PRO A 140 -5.18 19.26 9.06
CA PRO A 140 -4.99 18.90 7.66
C PRO A 140 -6.13 19.43 6.79
N ARG A 141 -5.78 19.83 5.56
CA ARG A 141 -6.74 20.21 4.51
C ARG A 141 -7.30 19.01 3.74
N ALA A 142 -6.67 17.86 3.85
CA ALA A 142 -7.17 16.59 3.34
C ALA A 142 -6.67 15.43 4.20
N VAL A 143 -7.49 14.40 4.38
CA VAL A 143 -7.14 13.17 5.10
C VAL A 143 -7.23 11.99 4.16
N ILE A 144 -6.13 11.25 4.01
CA ILE A 144 -6.07 9.98 3.29
C ILE A 144 -6.15 8.85 4.33
N LEU A 145 -7.17 8.01 4.22
CA LEU A 145 -7.33 6.81 5.04
C LEU A 145 -6.69 5.63 4.33
N ASP A 146 -5.66 5.06 4.94
CA ASP A 146 -5.01 3.86 4.44
C ASP A 146 -5.67 2.59 5.00
N ASP A 147 -5.98 1.64 4.09
CA ASP A 147 -6.66 0.36 4.37
C ASP A 147 -7.94 0.51 5.19
N ALA A 148 -8.84 1.41 4.78
CA ALA A 148 -10.04 1.71 5.54
C ALA A 148 -11.36 1.29 4.87
N MET A 149 -11.36 0.60 3.73
CA MET A 149 -12.58 0.25 2.99
C MET A 149 -13.54 -0.62 3.81
N GLN A 150 -13.04 -1.48 4.73
CA GLN A 150 -13.84 -2.24 5.66
C GLN A 150 -14.25 -1.46 6.92
N HIS A 151 -13.64 -0.29 7.18
CA HIS A 151 -13.95 0.54 8.35
C HIS A 151 -15.13 1.49 8.07
N ARG A 152 -16.32 0.90 7.87
CA ARG A 152 -17.55 1.61 7.46
C ARG A 152 -18.10 2.59 8.50
N TYR A 153 -17.51 2.71 9.67
CA TYR A 153 -17.84 3.76 10.66
C TYR A 153 -17.43 5.17 10.21
N VAL A 154 -16.47 5.28 9.27
CA VAL A 154 -16.21 6.52 8.54
C VAL A 154 -16.82 6.41 7.15
N ARG A 155 -17.56 7.44 6.75
CA ARG A 155 -18.02 7.64 5.38
C ARG A 155 -17.02 8.59 4.70
N ALA A 156 -16.07 8.04 3.97
CA ALA A 156 -15.21 8.83 3.10
C ALA A 156 -16.04 9.47 1.97
N GLY A 157 -15.64 10.64 1.52
CA GLY A 157 -16.31 11.30 0.40
C GLY A 157 -15.74 10.87 -0.96
N LEU A 158 -14.52 10.30 -0.97
CA LEU A 158 -13.93 9.64 -2.14
C LEU A 158 -13.32 8.31 -1.70
N THR A 159 -13.67 7.23 -2.37
CA THR A 159 -13.14 5.88 -2.11
C THR A 159 -12.46 5.32 -3.35
N VAL A 160 -11.18 5.01 -3.24
CA VAL A 160 -10.36 4.34 -4.25
C VAL A 160 -10.19 2.88 -3.86
N CYS A 161 -10.73 1.97 -4.66
CA CYS A 161 -10.62 0.53 -4.44
C CYS A 161 -9.56 -0.09 -5.33
N LEU A 162 -8.59 -0.78 -4.73
CA LEU A 162 -7.49 -1.42 -5.43
C LEU A 162 -7.75 -2.92 -5.63
N THR A 163 -7.43 -3.43 -6.82
CA THR A 163 -7.39 -4.86 -7.11
C THR A 163 -6.12 -5.20 -7.89
N ALA A 164 -5.36 -6.20 -7.45
CA ALA A 164 -4.12 -6.57 -8.14
C ALA A 164 -4.42 -7.36 -9.42
N TYR A 165 -3.76 -7.02 -10.52
CA TYR A 165 -3.86 -7.73 -11.80
C TYR A 165 -3.50 -9.21 -11.67
N SER A 166 -2.43 -9.52 -10.90
CA SER A 166 -2.00 -10.90 -10.64
C SER A 166 -3.01 -11.72 -9.83
N ARG A 167 -3.97 -11.07 -9.17
CA ARG A 167 -5.00 -11.69 -8.35
C ARG A 167 -6.28 -10.86 -8.38
N ILE A 168 -6.89 -10.80 -9.56
CA ILE A 168 -8.06 -9.97 -9.77
C ILE A 168 -9.27 -10.51 -9.00
N LEU A 169 -10.03 -9.63 -8.40
CA LEU A 169 -11.03 -9.96 -7.38
C LEU A 169 -12.20 -10.83 -7.87
N TYR A 170 -12.62 -10.73 -9.14
CA TYR A 170 -13.73 -11.55 -9.65
C TYR A 170 -13.36 -13.02 -9.87
N LYS A 171 -12.05 -13.36 -9.89
CA LYS A 171 -11.53 -14.74 -9.95
C LYS A 171 -11.23 -15.29 -8.57
N ASP A 172 -11.40 -14.52 -7.49
CA ASP A 172 -11.07 -14.93 -6.11
C ASP A 172 -12.31 -15.25 -5.29
N LEU A 173 -12.12 -16.00 -4.22
CA LEU A 173 -13.16 -16.44 -3.29
C LEU A 173 -13.04 -15.71 -1.94
N LEU A 174 -14.12 -15.75 -1.16
CA LEU A 174 -14.13 -15.25 0.22
C LEU A 174 -13.18 -16.08 1.11
N LEU A 175 -12.64 -15.41 2.13
CA LEU A 175 -11.93 -16.09 3.21
C LEU A 175 -12.81 -17.16 3.85
N PRO A 176 -12.26 -18.33 4.23
CA PRO A 176 -10.87 -18.77 4.04
C PRO A 176 -10.61 -19.51 2.72
N ALA A 177 -11.61 -19.70 1.84
CA ALA A 177 -11.45 -20.42 0.57
C ALA A 177 -10.62 -19.63 -0.48
N GLY A 178 -10.59 -18.31 -0.38
CA GLY A 178 -9.78 -17.38 -1.15
C GLY A 178 -9.21 -16.28 -0.25
N ARG A 179 -9.06 -15.06 -0.79
CA ARG A 179 -8.54 -13.91 -0.04
C ARG A 179 -9.52 -12.75 0.07
N LEU A 180 -10.73 -12.84 -0.47
CA LEU A 180 -11.69 -11.77 -0.34
C LEU A 180 -12.17 -11.61 1.11
N ARG A 181 -12.06 -10.39 1.64
CA ARG A 181 -12.57 -9.98 2.96
C ARG A 181 -14.07 -9.70 2.92
N GLU A 182 -14.63 -9.51 1.73
CA GLU A 182 -16.04 -9.28 1.45
C GLU A 182 -16.36 -9.65 0.00
N PRO A 183 -17.65 -9.86 -0.35
CA PRO A 183 -18.03 -10.24 -1.71
C PRO A 183 -17.51 -9.24 -2.75
N ALA A 184 -17.13 -9.73 -3.95
CA ALA A 184 -16.57 -8.93 -5.04
C ALA A 184 -17.42 -7.68 -5.37
N ARG A 185 -18.76 -7.79 -5.30
CA ARG A 185 -19.69 -6.66 -5.45
C ARG A 185 -19.46 -5.50 -4.46
N GLY A 186 -18.68 -5.70 -3.41
CA GLY A 186 -18.29 -4.67 -2.45
C GLY A 186 -17.54 -3.51 -3.09
N ILE A 187 -16.90 -3.71 -4.26
CA ILE A 187 -16.22 -2.64 -5.00
C ILE A 187 -17.17 -1.55 -5.51
N ARG A 188 -18.48 -1.84 -5.62
CA ARG A 188 -19.49 -0.85 -6.01
C ARG A 188 -19.60 0.34 -5.05
N ARG A 189 -19.02 0.23 -3.85
CA ARG A 189 -18.96 1.36 -2.91
C ARG A 189 -17.81 2.32 -3.20
N ALA A 190 -16.90 1.94 -4.09
CA ALA A 190 -15.81 2.81 -4.49
C ALA A 190 -16.26 3.78 -5.58
N ASP A 191 -15.67 4.97 -5.58
CA ASP A 191 -15.86 5.96 -6.62
C ASP A 191 -14.95 5.70 -7.82
N VAL A 192 -13.78 5.08 -7.56
CA VAL A 192 -12.80 4.66 -8.58
C VAL A 192 -12.26 3.29 -8.26
N VAL A 193 -12.12 2.44 -9.25
CA VAL A 193 -11.42 1.15 -9.15
C VAL A 193 -10.08 1.24 -9.86
N VAL A 194 -9.00 0.86 -9.19
CA VAL A 194 -7.66 0.81 -9.78
C VAL A 194 -7.22 -0.64 -9.87
N VAL A 195 -6.94 -1.11 -11.08
CA VAL A 195 -6.28 -2.39 -11.32
C VAL A 195 -4.78 -2.16 -11.23
N THR A 196 -4.17 -2.70 -10.18
CA THR A 196 -2.79 -2.39 -9.80
C THR A 196 -1.81 -3.49 -10.23
N LYS A 197 -0.51 -3.16 -10.24
CA LYS A 197 0.57 -4.10 -10.58
C LYS A 197 0.41 -4.68 -11.99
N CYS A 198 -0.14 -3.90 -12.90
CA CYS A 198 -0.19 -4.27 -14.30
C CYS A 198 1.19 -4.17 -14.94
N PRO A 199 1.40 -4.78 -16.13
CA PRO A 199 2.62 -4.56 -16.91
C PRO A 199 2.88 -3.06 -17.13
N ALA A 200 4.14 -2.67 -17.21
CA ALA A 200 4.53 -1.25 -17.36
C ALA A 200 3.98 -0.61 -18.64
N GLY A 201 3.75 -1.39 -19.70
CA GLY A 201 3.10 -0.95 -20.94
C GLY A 201 1.57 -0.94 -20.90
N GLY A 202 0.96 -1.20 -19.74
CA GLY A 202 -0.49 -1.32 -19.60
C GLY A 202 -1.02 -2.73 -19.89
N LEU A 203 -2.33 -2.86 -19.98
CA LEU A 203 -3.01 -4.11 -20.35
C LEU A 203 -3.09 -4.25 -21.87
N SER A 204 -3.04 -5.49 -22.36
CA SER A 204 -3.46 -5.78 -23.73
C SER A 204 -4.94 -5.43 -23.93
N GLN A 205 -5.36 -5.24 -25.17
CA GLN A 205 -6.77 -4.96 -25.47
C GLN A 205 -7.68 -6.10 -24.97
N GLU A 206 -7.26 -7.34 -25.13
CA GLU A 206 -7.99 -8.52 -24.65
C GLU A 206 -8.14 -8.52 -23.13
N ASP A 207 -7.02 -8.32 -22.40
CA ASP A 207 -7.04 -8.25 -20.93
C ASP A 207 -7.87 -7.06 -20.43
N ALA A 208 -7.80 -5.92 -21.10
CA ALA A 208 -8.58 -4.74 -20.74
C ALA A 208 -10.09 -5.02 -20.86
N VAL A 209 -10.53 -5.66 -21.96
CA VAL A 209 -11.93 -6.06 -22.14
C VAL A 209 -12.34 -7.11 -21.11
N GLU A 210 -11.51 -8.11 -20.86
CA GLU A 210 -11.80 -9.13 -19.85
C GLU A 210 -11.94 -8.51 -18.45
N VAL A 211 -11.03 -7.61 -18.07
CA VAL A 211 -11.03 -6.95 -16.76
C VAL A 211 -12.25 -6.07 -16.59
N THR A 212 -12.50 -5.17 -17.54
CA THR A 212 -13.63 -4.21 -17.44
C THR A 212 -14.98 -4.92 -17.52
N GLY A 213 -15.11 -5.95 -18.35
CA GLY A 213 -16.35 -6.70 -18.52
C GLY A 213 -16.74 -7.60 -17.35
N ASN A 214 -15.75 -8.05 -16.53
CA ASN A 214 -16.01 -8.98 -15.41
C ASN A 214 -15.93 -8.33 -14.02
N LEU A 215 -15.39 -7.12 -13.90
CA LEU A 215 -15.42 -6.42 -12.61
C LEU A 215 -16.88 -6.02 -12.29
N PRO A 216 -17.39 -6.39 -11.11
CA PRO A 216 -18.79 -6.11 -10.76
C PRO A 216 -18.99 -4.64 -10.34
N THR A 217 -18.63 -3.71 -11.22
CA THR A 217 -18.75 -2.26 -11.06
C THR A 217 -20.16 -1.76 -11.43
N HIS A 218 -20.41 -0.47 -11.20
CA HIS A 218 -21.51 0.26 -11.86
C HIS A 218 -21.05 0.74 -13.24
N LEU A 219 -22.00 1.06 -14.14
CA LEU A 219 -21.73 1.49 -15.52
C LEU A 219 -20.81 2.72 -15.59
N ASP A 220 -21.02 3.68 -14.70
CA ASP A 220 -20.27 4.95 -14.69
C ASP A 220 -19.06 4.94 -13.74
N GLN A 221 -18.74 3.80 -13.13
CA GLN A 221 -17.64 3.69 -12.18
C GLN A 221 -16.31 3.58 -12.94
N PRO A 222 -15.41 4.58 -12.84
CA PRO A 222 -14.15 4.56 -13.54
C PRO A 222 -13.30 3.36 -13.12
N ILE A 223 -12.75 2.65 -14.10
CA ILE A 223 -11.73 1.62 -13.93
C ILE A 223 -10.46 2.14 -14.59
N VAL A 224 -9.40 2.28 -13.81
CA VAL A 224 -8.09 2.73 -14.29
C VAL A 224 -7.03 1.69 -13.98
N VAL A 225 -5.97 1.68 -14.78
CA VAL A 225 -4.87 0.71 -14.70
C VAL A 225 -3.62 1.39 -14.21
N SER A 226 -2.98 0.83 -13.18
CA SER A 226 -1.70 1.30 -12.67
C SER A 226 -0.65 0.20 -12.71
N ALA A 227 0.59 0.62 -12.93
CA ALA A 227 1.78 -0.20 -12.92
C ALA A 227 2.76 0.31 -11.86
N TYR A 228 3.86 -0.42 -11.68
CA TYR A 228 4.95 0.01 -10.83
C TYR A 228 6.17 0.36 -11.65
N ARG A 229 6.84 1.42 -11.24
CA ARG A 229 8.21 1.72 -11.65
C ARG A 229 9.12 1.72 -10.44
N TYR A 230 10.33 1.24 -10.63
CA TYR A 230 11.36 1.26 -9.61
C TYR A 230 12.20 2.54 -9.77
N GLY A 231 12.53 3.18 -8.65
CA GLY A 231 13.38 4.34 -8.62
C GLY A 231 14.87 4.00 -8.55
N ARG A 232 15.70 5.03 -8.37
CA ARG A 232 17.13 4.84 -8.07
C ARG A 232 17.31 4.24 -6.68
N LEU A 233 18.30 3.39 -6.52
CA LEU A 233 18.64 2.83 -5.21
C LEU A 233 18.94 3.96 -4.21
N VAL A 234 18.50 3.78 -2.97
CA VAL A 234 18.74 4.70 -1.86
C VAL A 234 19.55 3.98 -0.81
N SER A 235 20.65 4.56 -0.37
CA SER A 235 21.45 3.99 0.72
C SER A 235 20.65 3.96 2.03
N LEU A 236 20.66 2.84 2.74
CA LEU A 236 19.98 2.73 4.03
C LEU A 236 20.64 3.61 5.10
N SER A 237 21.97 3.81 5.03
CA SER A 237 22.70 4.60 6.00
C SER A 237 22.56 6.10 5.80
N SER A 238 22.75 6.59 4.55
CA SER A 238 22.75 8.02 4.26
C SER A 238 21.38 8.58 3.84
N LEU A 239 20.40 7.72 3.50
CA LEU A 239 19.09 8.09 2.97
C LEU A 239 19.15 8.89 1.66
N ARG A 240 20.27 8.78 0.93
CA ARG A 240 20.49 9.48 -0.33
C ARG A 240 20.52 8.51 -1.50
N PRO A 241 20.10 8.97 -2.68
CA PRO A 241 20.30 8.20 -3.90
C PRO A 241 21.74 7.74 -4.04
N ALA A 242 21.94 6.52 -4.45
CA ALA A 242 23.25 5.91 -4.64
C ALA A 242 23.35 5.31 -6.03
N ASP A 243 24.51 5.44 -6.64
CA ASP A 243 24.84 4.81 -7.90
C ASP A 243 25.56 3.48 -7.62
N VAL A 244 24.81 2.40 -7.79
CA VAL A 244 25.33 1.03 -7.77
C VAL A 244 25.50 0.58 -9.21
N GLY A 245 26.70 0.19 -9.57
CA GLY A 245 27.01 -0.25 -10.95
C GLY A 245 26.22 -1.50 -11.35
N CYS A 246 25.90 -1.63 -12.62
CA CYS A 246 25.17 -2.80 -13.13
C CYS A 246 25.94 -4.13 -12.97
N THR A 247 27.26 -4.06 -12.86
CA THR A 247 28.13 -5.22 -12.62
C THR A 247 28.30 -5.58 -11.14
N THR A 248 27.85 -4.70 -10.23
CA THR A 248 27.94 -4.94 -8.77
C THR A 248 27.13 -6.18 -8.40
N PRO A 249 27.73 -7.15 -7.68
CA PRO A 249 27.00 -8.31 -7.23
C PRO A 249 25.94 -7.93 -6.20
N VAL A 250 24.72 -8.39 -6.42
CA VAL A 250 23.57 -8.07 -5.56
C VAL A 250 23.07 -9.33 -4.85
N LEU A 251 22.91 -9.22 -3.53
CA LEU A 251 22.09 -10.09 -2.69
C LEU A 251 20.71 -9.44 -2.53
N LEU A 252 19.68 -10.04 -3.10
CA LEU A 252 18.30 -9.54 -2.95
C LEU A 252 17.69 -10.06 -1.64
N LEU A 253 17.34 -9.15 -0.73
CA LEU A 253 16.71 -9.46 0.57
C LEU A 253 15.26 -8.98 0.56
N THR A 254 14.29 -9.89 0.72
CA THR A 254 12.87 -9.56 0.70
C THR A 254 12.08 -10.29 1.78
N GLY A 255 11.15 -9.56 2.44
CA GLY A 255 10.13 -10.08 3.36
C GLY A 255 8.73 -9.58 2.99
N ILE A 256 8.38 -9.67 1.71
CA ILE A 256 7.10 -9.26 1.14
C ILE A 256 6.36 -10.45 0.51
N ALA A 257 5.03 -10.32 0.34
CA ALA A 257 4.16 -11.40 -0.12
C ALA A 257 4.49 -11.92 -1.54
N ASP A 258 4.99 -11.06 -2.43
CA ASP A 258 5.35 -11.42 -3.81
C ASP A 258 6.54 -10.57 -4.28
N PRO A 259 7.75 -11.11 -4.27
CA PRO A 259 8.97 -10.43 -4.70
C PRO A 259 9.24 -10.54 -6.20
N SER A 260 8.45 -11.30 -6.99
CA SER A 260 8.75 -11.69 -8.37
C SER A 260 9.08 -10.52 -9.29
N ALA A 261 8.28 -9.45 -9.22
CA ALA A 261 8.51 -8.26 -10.05
C ALA A 261 9.82 -7.53 -9.68
N MET A 262 10.14 -7.49 -8.38
CA MET A 262 11.41 -6.91 -7.91
C MET A 262 12.60 -7.78 -8.30
N GLU A 263 12.49 -9.10 -8.17
CA GLU A 263 13.52 -10.04 -8.61
C GLU A 263 13.84 -9.88 -10.09
N GLN A 264 12.79 -9.83 -10.92
CA GLN A 264 12.94 -9.62 -12.36
C GLN A 264 13.63 -8.28 -12.65
N TYR A 265 13.19 -7.19 -12.01
CA TYR A 265 13.78 -5.87 -12.23
C TYR A 265 15.26 -5.85 -11.80
N VAL A 266 15.57 -6.33 -10.59
CA VAL A 266 16.95 -6.37 -10.09
C VAL A 266 17.83 -7.23 -10.98
N GLY A 267 17.34 -8.38 -11.46
CA GLY A 267 18.07 -9.25 -12.39
C GLY A 267 18.31 -8.65 -13.78
N THR A 268 17.51 -7.65 -14.20
CA THR A 268 17.73 -6.95 -15.48
C THR A 268 18.64 -5.72 -15.34
N GLN A 269 18.70 -5.10 -14.15
CA GLN A 269 19.45 -3.86 -13.93
C GLN A 269 20.81 -4.09 -13.27
N PHE A 270 20.96 -5.18 -12.53
CA PHE A 270 22.14 -5.48 -11.72
C PHE A 270 22.56 -6.94 -11.88
N ARG A 271 23.75 -7.26 -11.42
CA ARG A 271 24.22 -8.65 -11.32
C ARG A 271 23.59 -9.31 -10.09
N LEU A 272 22.36 -9.81 -10.22
CA LEU A 272 21.70 -10.58 -9.15
C LEU A 272 22.45 -11.90 -8.92
N THR A 273 23.13 -12.03 -7.78
CA THR A 273 24.01 -13.16 -7.48
C THR A 273 23.34 -14.16 -6.52
N ASP A 274 22.59 -13.67 -5.54
CA ASP A 274 21.90 -14.53 -4.57
C ASP A 274 20.62 -13.86 -4.05
N LYS A 275 19.73 -14.66 -3.43
CA LYS A 275 18.44 -14.22 -2.92
C LYS A 275 18.16 -14.78 -1.54
N MET A 276 17.64 -13.93 -0.66
CA MET A 276 17.07 -14.31 0.63
C MET A 276 15.62 -13.82 0.70
N ALA A 277 14.68 -14.73 0.52
CA ALA A 277 13.25 -14.43 0.58
C ALA A 277 12.64 -14.96 1.88
N PHE A 278 11.96 -14.09 2.62
CA PHE A 278 11.21 -14.39 3.82
C PHE A 278 9.72 -14.22 3.59
N GLY A 279 8.90 -14.73 4.51
CA GLY A 279 7.46 -14.52 4.47
C GLY A 279 7.07 -13.05 4.64
N ASP A 280 5.86 -12.69 4.19
CA ASP A 280 5.34 -11.32 4.38
C ASP A 280 5.31 -10.94 5.86
N HIS A 281 5.65 -9.70 6.15
CA HIS A 281 5.79 -9.16 7.51
C HIS A 281 6.83 -9.89 8.39
N HIS A 282 7.86 -10.50 7.78
CA HIS A 282 8.94 -11.12 8.53
C HIS A 282 9.64 -10.10 9.45
N ARG A 283 9.86 -10.51 10.70
CA ARG A 283 10.68 -9.75 11.65
C ARG A 283 12.09 -10.30 11.61
N PHE A 284 13.00 -9.52 11.07
CA PHE A 284 14.40 -9.91 11.01
C PHE A 284 14.95 -10.18 12.42
N THR A 285 15.73 -11.23 12.53
CA THR A 285 16.39 -11.64 13.77
C THR A 285 17.89 -11.44 13.66
N PRO A 286 18.65 -11.43 14.78
CA PRO A 286 20.12 -11.41 14.72
C PRO A 286 20.71 -12.57 13.90
N LYS A 287 20.05 -13.74 13.88
CA LYS A 287 20.44 -14.89 13.05
C LYS A 287 20.27 -14.61 11.56
N ASP A 288 19.19 -13.91 11.18
CA ASP A 288 18.97 -13.53 9.78
C ASP A 288 20.05 -12.56 9.31
N LEU A 289 20.38 -11.53 10.11
CA LEU A 289 21.43 -10.57 9.78
C LEU A 289 22.81 -11.22 9.72
N ALA A 290 23.11 -12.15 10.62
CA ALA A 290 24.33 -12.95 10.53
C ALA A 290 24.36 -13.82 9.26
N ALA A 291 23.22 -14.34 8.81
CA ALA A 291 23.13 -15.06 7.54
C ALA A 291 23.33 -14.14 6.33
N VAL A 292 22.76 -12.93 6.35
CA VAL A 292 23.00 -11.89 5.32
C VAL A 292 24.49 -11.58 5.22
N ARG A 293 25.18 -11.35 6.35
CA ARG A 293 26.61 -11.06 6.39
C ARG A 293 27.43 -12.18 5.76
N ARG A 294 27.22 -13.43 6.20
CA ARG A 294 27.94 -14.60 5.63
C ARG A 294 27.75 -14.74 4.12
N ARG A 295 26.53 -14.46 3.61
CA ARG A 295 26.30 -14.52 2.17
C ARG A 295 27.01 -13.40 1.42
N LEU A 296 27.01 -12.17 1.98
CA LEU A 296 27.77 -11.07 1.41
C LEU A 296 29.27 -11.34 1.35
N GLU A 297 29.83 -11.93 2.42
CA GLU A 297 31.24 -12.35 2.48
C GLU A 297 31.56 -13.41 1.42
N ALA A 298 30.68 -14.41 1.26
CA ALA A 298 30.83 -15.45 0.25
C ALA A 298 30.72 -14.93 -1.21
N ILE A 299 29.93 -13.86 -1.44
CA ILE A 299 29.82 -13.24 -2.76
C ILE A 299 31.05 -12.36 -3.06
N GLY A 300 31.54 -11.62 -2.07
CA GLY A 300 32.73 -10.77 -2.18
C GLY A 300 32.59 -9.38 -1.55
N PRO A 301 33.69 -8.63 -1.45
CA PRO A 301 33.73 -7.35 -0.75
C PRO A 301 32.88 -6.27 -1.42
N GLU A 302 32.73 -6.31 -2.75
CA GLU A 302 31.93 -5.34 -3.54
C GLU A 302 30.43 -5.67 -3.52
N ALA A 303 30.02 -6.79 -2.91
CA ALA A 303 28.63 -7.19 -2.92
C ALA A 303 27.77 -6.28 -2.05
N VAL A 304 26.56 -5.99 -2.51
CA VAL A 304 25.60 -5.17 -1.78
C VAL A 304 24.26 -5.91 -1.59
N VAL A 305 23.53 -5.51 -0.57
CA VAL A 305 22.14 -5.95 -0.37
C VAL A 305 21.20 -4.96 -1.03
N VAL A 306 20.25 -5.45 -1.81
CA VAL A 306 19.09 -4.66 -2.27
C VAL A 306 17.85 -5.17 -1.59
N THR A 307 17.05 -4.27 -0.99
CA THR A 307 15.85 -4.62 -0.24
C THR A 307 14.68 -3.68 -0.55
N THR A 308 13.50 -4.01 -0.06
CA THR A 308 12.29 -3.19 -0.22
C THR A 308 12.24 -2.04 0.78
N GLU A 309 11.46 -0.99 0.50
CA GLU A 309 11.21 0.10 1.46
C GLU A 309 10.56 -0.42 2.75
N LYS A 310 9.67 -1.42 2.64
CA LYS A 310 8.99 -2.06 3.77
C LYS A 310 9.97 -2.83 4.67
N ASP A 311 10.90 -3.57 4.08
CA ASP A 311 11.92 -4.32 4.81
C ASP A 311 12.98 -3.40 5.39
N ALA A 312 13.35 -2.35 4.67
CA ALA A 312 14.26 -1.30 5.16
C ALA A 312 13.75 -0.66 6.45
N ALA A 313 12.45 -0.33 6.52
CA ALA A 313 11.83 0.22 7.73
C ALA A 313 11.95 -0.71 8.96
N ARG A 314 12.01 -2.04 8.74
CA ARG A 314 12.22 -3.04 9.79
C ARG A 314 13.68 -3.21 10.17
N LEU A 315 14.58 -3.07 9.18
CA LEU A 315 16.02 -3.25 9.36
C LEU A 315 16.69 -2.06 10.02
N GLU A 316 16.25 -0.83 9.70
CA GLU A 316 16.94 0.42 10.02
C GLU A 316 17.30 0.59 11.51
N ARG A 317 16.46 0.10 12.41
CA ARG A 317 16.65 0.22 13.86
C ARG A 317 16.84 -1.12 14.55
N HIS A 318 17.34 -2.10 13.81
CA HIS A 318 17.64 -3.40 14.41
C HIS A 318 18.99 -3.33 15.14
N ASP A 319 19.00 -3.61 16.45
CA ASP A 319 20.21 -3.50 17.30
C ASP A 319 21.40 -4.31 16.79
N ALA A 320 21.15 -5.41 16.08
CA ALA A 320 22.20 -6.24 15.49
C ALA A 320 22.67 -5.77 14.09
N LEU A 321 22.11 -4.67 13.57
CA LEU A 321 22.53 -4.06 12.30
C LEU A 321 23.60 -3.00 12.60
N ASP A 322 24.86 -3.39 12.47
CA ASP A 322 25.97 -2.44 12.60
C ASP A 322 26.12 -1.54 11.38
N GLU A 323 26.89 -0.47 11.54
CA GLU A 323 27.08 0.54 10.50
C GLU A 323 27.78 -0.01 9.25
N GLU A 324 28.64 -1.04 9.38
CA GLU A 324 29.32 -1.68 8.24
C GLU A 324 28.31 -2.40 7.34
N LEU A 325 27.47 -3.26 7.92
CA LEU A 325 26.42 -3.96 7.16
C LEU A 325 25.39 -2.97 6.61
N LYS A 326 25.00 -1.96 7.41
CA LYS A 326 24.05 -0.93 7.02
C LYS A 326 24.54 -0.12 5.80
N ALA A 327 25.85 0.17 5.72
CA ALA A 327 26.45 0.88 4.59
C ALA A 327 26.37 0.10 3.27
N ARG A 328 26.24 -1.23 3.34
CA ARG A 328 26.09 -2.13 2.18
C ARG A 328 24.66 -2.44 1.82
N ILE A 329 23.65 -1.88 2.52
CA ILE A 329 22.22 -2.11 2.25
C ILE A 329 21.66 -0.92 1.47
N TYR A 330 21.00 -1.24 0.37
CA TYR A 330 20.31 -0.29 -0.50
C TYR A 330 18.84 -0.64 -0.61
N VAL A 331 18.04 0.37 -0.58
CA VAL A 331 16.58 0.29 -0.70
C VAL A 331 16.18 0.58 -2.13
N LEU A 332 15.35 -0.25 -2.71
CA LEU A 332 14.77 -0.02 -4.03
C LEU A 332 13.37 0.59 -3.88
N PRO A 333 13.22 1.91 -4.12
CA PRO A 333 11.92 2.57 -4.05
C PRO A 333 11.00 2.06 -5.14
N VAL A 334 9.72 1.96 -4.81
CA VAL A 334 8.67 1.62 -5.76
C VAL A 334 7.62 2.72 -5.81
N GLU A 335 7.19 3.09 -7.03
CA GLU A 335 6.16 4.09 -7.25
C GLU A 335 5.05 3.52 -8.14
N ALA A 336 3.80 3.84 -7.77
CA ALA A 336 2.67 3.63 -8.67
C ALA A 336 2.66 4.71 -9.75
N PHE A 337 2.34 4.32 -10.98
CA PHE A 337 2.09 5.23 -12.10
C PHE A 337 1.00 4.67 -13.00
N PHE A 338 0.41 5.51 -13.82
CA PHE A 338 -0.62 5.11 -14.78
C PHE A 338 -0.01 5.07 -16.17
N PRO A 339 0.06 3.89 -16.84
CA PRO A 339 0.65 3.78 -18.18
C PRO A 339 -0.10 4.57 -19.25
N ASP A 340 -1.42 4.75 -19.08
CA ASP A 340 -2.27 5.53 -19.99
C ASP A 340 -2.47 6.95 -19.43
N PRO A 341 -1.96 8.00 -20.11
CA PRO A 341 -2.12 9.39 -19.68
C PRO A 341 -3.59 9.84 -19.53
N LYS A 342 -4.52 9.28 -20.31
CA LYS A 342 -5.95 9.61 -20.19
C LYS A 342 -6.54 9.05 -18.90
N GLN A 343 -6.16 7.83 -18.53
CA GLN A 343 -6.58 7.23 -17.27
C GLN A 343 -5.96 7.95 -16.07
N GLU A 344 -4.69 8.35 -16.17
CA GLU A 344 -4.03 9.20 -15.16
C GLU A 344 -4.78 10.51 -14.98
N GLN A 345 -5.08 11.21 -16.08
CA GLN A 345 -5.83 12.46 -16.04
C GLN A 345 -7.21 12.27 -15.40
N THR A 346 -7.95 11.22 -15.77
CA THR A 346 -9.25 10.89 -15.19
C THR A 346 -9.15 10.68 -13.68
N PHE A 347 -8.18 9.89 -13.24
CA PHE A 347 -7.93 9.63 -11.82
C PHE A 347 -7.58 10.92 -11.07
N ASN A 348 -6.61 11.68 -11.58
CA ASN A 348 -6.14 12.92 -10.97
C ASN A 348 -7.25 13.97 -10.88
N GLN A 349 -8.00 14.18 -11.96
CA GLN A 349 -9.12 15.10 -11.96
C GLN A 349 -10.22 14.70 -10.98
N THR A 350 -10.53 13.41 -10.86
CA THR A 350 -11.51 12.92 -9.87
C THR A 350 -11.08 13.26 -8.45
N VAL A 351 -9.80 13.02 -8.12
CA VAL A 351 -9.26 13.31 -6.78
C VAL A 351 -9.22 14.81 -6.51
N ILE A 352 -8.64 15.59 -7.43
CA ILE A 352 -8.46 17.04 -7.23
C ILE A 352 -9.81 17.74 -7.16
N ARG A 353 -10.75 17.42 -8.07
CA ARG A 353 -12.09 17.96 -8.05
C ARG A 353 -12.79 17.70 -6.72
N TYR A 354 -12.74 16.45 -6.23
CA TYR A 354 -13.32 16.10 -4.93
C TYR A 354 -12.77 16.97 -3.80
N VAL A 355 -11.45 17.16 -3.73
CA VAL A 355 -10.84 17.92 -2.64
C VAL A 355 -11.11 19.42 -2.77
N THR A 356 -11.11 19.97 -3.99
CA THR A 356 -11.36 21.40 -4.23
C THR A 356 -12.81 21.81 -4.06
N GLU A 357 -13.76 20.93 -4.40
CA GLU A 357 -15.19 21.15 -4.21
C GLU A 357 -15.65 20.93 -2.76
N ASN A 358 -14.83 20.25 -1.94
CA ASN A 358 -15.12 19.98 -0.53
C ASN A 358 -13.97 20.51 0.37
N PRO A 359 -13.67 21.81 0.35
CA PRO A 359 -12.59 22.35 1.12
C PRO A 359 -12.81 22.14 2.62
N ALA A 360 -11.70 22.01 3.37
CA ALA A 360 -11.77 22.01 4.82
C ALA A 360 -12.29 23.37 5.33
N ASP A 361 -13.15 23.34 6.35
CA ASP A 361 -13.52 24.56 7.08
C ASP A 361 -12.26 25.25 7.61
N ARG A 362 -12.19 26.59 7.44
CA ARG A 362 -11.09 27.43 7.90
C ARG A 362 -11.27 27.84 9.35
#